data_e88215e9ab038c9389e3005ade039bb3
#
_entry.id   e88215e9ab038c9389e3005ade039bb3
#
_cell.length_a   1.000
_cell.length_b   1.000
_cell.length_c   1.000
_cell.angle_alpha   90.00
_cell.angle_beta   90.00
_cell.angle_gamma   90.00
#
_symmetry.space_group_name_H-M   'P 1'
#
loop_
_entity.id
_entity.type
_entity.pdbx_description
1 polymer ?
#
loop_
_entity_poly.entity_id
_entity_poly.type
_entity_poly.pdbx_seq_one_letter_code
_entity_poly.pdbx_strand_id
1 'polypeptide(L)'
;SLDIDNIVMLLSALLGKEAVFETRETVLVLDEIQDCPEARTALKFFRIDGRYDVIGTGSLLGVKGYGKEPKSVPVGSETVIDMYPLDFEEFLWANGISEPVIDMLQKALDTETPVPDALHSRMKQLLLQYAVVGGMPDAVQTFVDSKQMNEVLRIQRDIVRSYEDDMVKYAEKKDKSRIKECFQSIPRQLAKENKKFQYSVVRKGSTAAKYAGSLQWIEDAGIISR
;
A
#
# COMPACT_ATOMS: atom_id res chain seq x y z
N SER A 1 -22.15 23.42 2.21
CA SER A 1 -22.08 23.32 3.68
C SER A 1 -21.54 21.94 4.03
N LEU A 2 -20.52 21.87 4.90
CA LEU A 2 -19.99 20.60 5.45
C LEU A 2 -20.85 20.12 6.65
N ASP A 3 -22.14 20.31 6.54
CA ASP A 3 -23.14 19.81 7.47
C ASP A 3 -23.45 18.34 7.14
N ILE A 4 -23.33 17.47 8.14
CA ILE A 4 -23.47 16.02 7.96
C ILE A 4 -24.89 15.64 7.50
N ASP A 5 -25.94 16.32 7.97
CA ASP A 5 -27.30 16.06 7.53
C ASP A 5 -27.49 16.33 6.03
N ASN A 6 -26.90 17.42 5.53
CA ASN A 6 -26.91 17.73 4.11
C ASN A 6 -26.09 16.72 3.29
N ILE A 7 -24.93 16.28 3.79
CA ILE A 7 -24.12 15.27 3.12
C ILE A 7 -24.89 13.95 3.01
N VAL A 8 -25.45 13.48 4.10
CA VAL A 8 -26.21 12.21 4.14
C VAL A 8 -27.45 12.29 3.27
N MET A 9 -28.20 13.42 3.30
CA MET A 9 -29.37 13.64 2.44
C MET A 9 -28.99 13.59 0.95
N LEU A 10 -27.88 14.23 0.56
CA LEU A 10 -27.41 14.21 -0.82
C LEU A 10 -26.94 12.82 -1.25
N LEU A 11 -26.22 12.12 -0.39
CA LEU A 11 -25.80 10.72 -0.64
C LEU A 11 -27.02 9.79 -0.79
N SER A 12 -28.03 9.93 0.07
CA SER A 12 -29.27 9.16 -0.03
C SER A 12 -30.01 9.46 -1.35
N ALA A 13 -30.02 10.71 -1.78
CA ALA A 13 -30.64 11.09 -3.05
C ALA A 13 -29.89 10.54 -4.27
N LEU A 14 -28.55 10.48 -4.21
CA LEU A 14 -27.70 9.99 -5.30
C LEU A 14 -27.68 8.45 -5.38
N LEU A 15 -27.61 7.79 -4.24
CA LEU A 15 -27.47 6.32 -4.17
C LEU A 15 -28.84 5.59 -4.25
N GLY A 16 -29.93 6.34 -4.05
CA GLY A 16 -31.28 5.80 -4.17
C GLY A 16 -31.78 5.05 -2.93
N LYS A 17 -32.90 4.35 -3.09
CA LYS A 17 -33.66 3.75 -1.97
C LYS A 17 -32.94 2.62 -1.23
N GLU A 18 -31.91 2.04 -1.84
CA GLU A 18 -31.13 0.93 -1.23
C GLU A 18 -30.08 1.43 -0.24
N ALA A 19 -29.72 2.71 -0.31
CA ALA A 19 -28.77 3.30 0.62
C ALA A 19 -29.51 3.82 1.87
N VAL A 20 -29.53 3.01 2.90
CA VAL A 20 -30.09 3.35 4.21
C VAL A 20 -28.96 3.76 5.14
N PHE A 21 -29.05 4.96 5.74
CA PHE A 21 -28.04 5.49 6.65
C PHE A 21 -28.55 5.33 8.09
N GLU A 22 -28.11 4.26 8.74
CA GLU A 22 -28.46 3.94 10.12
C GLU A 22 -27.36 4.41 11.09
N THR A 23 -27.77 5.12 12.14
CA THR A 23 -26.84 5.65 13.15
C THR A 23 -26.09 4.50 13.83
N ARG A 24 -24.75 4.55 13.83
CA ARG A 24 -23.83 3.56 14.40
C ARG A 24 -23.81 2.17 13.72
N GLU A 25 -24.52 2.02 12.63
CA GLU A 25 -24.54 0.79 11.84
C GLU A 25 -23.99 1.01 10.42
N THR A 26 -23.97 2.27 9.95
CA THR A 26 -23.45 2.63 8.63
C THR A 26 -21.99 3.02 8.69
N VAL A 27 -21.19 2.39 7.85
CA VAL A 27 -19.80 2.79 7.55
C VAL A 27 -19.75 3.46 6.19
N LEU A 28 -19.20 4.67 6.14
CA LEU A 28 -18.97 5.40 4.89
C LEU A 28 -17.53 5.16 4.44
N VAL A 29 -17.36 4.62 3.24
CA VAL A 29 -16.03 4.46 2.63
C VAL A 29 -15.86 5.53 1.56
N LEU A 30 -14.90 6.43 1.76
CA LEU A 30 -14.55 7.51 0.84
C LEU A 30 -13.25 7.13 0.14
N ASP A 31 -13.38 6.57 -1.05
CA ASP A 31 -12.24 6.10 -1.84
C ASP A 31 -11.56 7.27 -2.56
N GLU A 32 -10.23 7.18 -2.73
CA GLU A 32 -9.38 8.22 -3.35
C GLU A 32 -9.61 9.62 -2.73
N ILE A 33 -9.65 9.68 -1.40
CA ILE A 33 -10.05 10.89 -0.64
C ILE A 33 -9.19 12.12 -0.98
N GLN A 34 -7.94 11.91 -1.48
CA GLN A 34 -7.06 13.01 -1.90
C GLN A 34 -7.58 13.74 -3.15
N ASP A 35 -8.45 13.13 -3.95
CA ASP A 35 -9.03 13.76 -5.12
C ASP A 35 -10.22 14.70 -4.77
N CYS A 36 -10.73 14.57 -3.52
CA CYS A 36 -11.78 15.45 -2.97
C CYS A 36 -11.33 16.04 -1.62
N PRO A 37 -10.60 17.17 -1.61
CA PRO A 37 -10.13 17.83 -0.38
C PRO A 37 -11.24 18.20 0.61
N GLU A 38 -12.44 18.45 0.10
CA GLU A 38 -13.64 18.73 0.90
C GLU A 38 -14.08 17.48 1.68
N ALA A 39 -14.00 16.27 1.09
CA ALA A 39 -14.30 15.01 1.76
C ALA A 39 -13.32 14.76 2.91
N ARG A 40 -12.02 15.00 2.71
CA ARG A 40 -11.03 14.90 3.80
C ARG A 40 -11.32 15.91 4.92
N THR A 41 -11.70 17.12 4.59
CA THR A 41 -12.09 18.12 5.59
C THR A 41 -13.35 17.67 6.35
N ALA A 42 -14.28 16.97 5.68
CA ALA A 42 -15.52 16.49 6.28
C ALA A 42 -15.28 15.42 7.36
N LEU A 43 -14.16 14.66 7.35
CA LEU A 43 -13.82 13.67 8.38
C LEU A 43 -13.90 14.25 9.80
N LYS A 44 -13.43 15.50 9.98
CA LYS A 44 -13.53 16.20 11.26
C LYS A 44 -14.99 16.36 11.73
N PHE A 45 -15.88 16.71 10.80
CA PHE A 45 -17.29 16.94 11.13
C PHE A 45 -18.01 15.61 11.39
N PHE A 46 -17.71 14.55 10.64
CA PHE A 46 -18.22 13.21 10.93
C PHE A 46 -17.78 12.72 12.31
N ARG A 47 -16.53 12.94 12.70
CA ARG A 47 -16.05 12.60 14.04
C ARG A 47 -16.79 13.35 15.15
N ILE A 48 -17.08 14.64 14.96
CA ILE A 48 -17.82 15.46 15.94
C ILE A 48 -19.27 15.01 16.03
N ASP A 49 -19.89 14.70 14.88
CA ASP A 49 -21.26 14.22 14.78
C ASP A 49 -21.43 12.83 15.45
N GLY A 50 -20.51 11.89 15.19
CA GLY A 50 -20.44 10.59 15.85
C GLY A 50 -21.55 9.60 15.49
N ARG A 51 -22.38 9.89 14.48
CA ARG A 51 -23.44 8.97 14.02
C ARG A 51 -22.93 7.90 13.09
N TYR A 52 -21.87 8.17 12.33
CA TYR A 52 -21.36 7.31 11.26
C TYR A 52 -19.86 7.10 11.41
N ASP A 53 -19.43 5.87 11.19
CA ASP A 53 -18.02 5.56 11.02
C ASP A 53 -17.59 5.87 9.59
N VAL A 54 -16.41 6.49 9.43
CA VAL A 54 -15.91 6.88 8.12
C VAL A 54 -14.50 6.36 7.92
N ILE A 55 -14.29 5.68 6.80
CA ILE A 55 -12.99 5.21 6.33
C ILE A 55 -12.63 5.98 5.07
N GLY A 56 -11.52 6.72 5.10
CA GLY A 56 -10.95 7.34 3.91
C GLY A 56 -9.82 6.49 3.37
N THR A 57 -9.87 6.08 2.11
CA THR A 57 -8.76 5.40 1.43
C THR A 57 -8.07 6.36 0.47
N GLY A 58 -6.82 6.09 0.15
CA GLY A 58 -6.10 6.90 -0.82
C GLY A 58 -4.61 6.58 -0.89
N SER A 59 -3.96 7.01 -1.96
CA SER A 59 -2.53 6.82 -2.13
C SER A 59 -1.74 7.63 -1.08
N LEU A 60 -0.68 7.04 -0.54
CA LEU A 60 0.15 7.66 0.50
C LEU A 60 0.68 9.04 0.07
N LEU A 61 1.09 9.18 -1.19
CA LEU A 61 1.54 10.46 -1.76
C LEU A 61 0.42 11.50 -1.81
N GLY A 62 -0.76 11.10 -2.26
CA GLY A 62 -1.91 11.99 -2.33
C GLY A 62 -2.37 12.44 -0.95
N VAL A 63 -2.40 11.54 0.02
CA VAL A 63 -2.77 11.83 1.41
C VAL A 63 -1.74 12.73 2.10
N LYS A 64 -0.43 12.55 1.83
CA LYS A 64 0.64 13.43 2.33
C LYS A 64 0.69 14.81 1.65
N GLY A 65 -0.17 15.07 0.64
CA GLY A 65 -0.29 16.38 0.00
C GLY A 65 0.69 16.63 -1.15
N TYR A 66 1.34 15.59 -1.68
CA TYR A 66 2.15 15.72 -2.88
C TYR A 66 1.27 16.06 -4.10
N GLY A 67 1.65 17.09 -4.85
CA GLY A 67 0.99 17.48 -6.11
C GLY A 67 -0.18 18.46 -6.00
N LYS A 68 -0.70 18.74 -4.81
CA LYS A 68 -1.74 19.76 -4.57
C LYS A 68 -1.43 20.54 -3.29
N GLU A 69 -1.85 21.82 -3.22
CA GLU A 69 -1.76 22.59 -1.98
C GLU A 69 -2.60 21.89 -0.88
N PRO A 70 -2.03 21.61 0.30
CA PRO A 70 -2.76 20.98 1.38
C PRO A 70 -3.84 21.93 1.91
N LYS A 71 -5.11 21.66 1.59
CA LYS A 71 -6.21 22.23 2.35
C LYS A 71 -6.28 21.50 3.68
N SER A 72 -6.40 22.25 4.76
CA SER A 72 -6.55 21.83 6.17
C SER A 72 -6.56 20.32 6.44
N VAL A 73 -5.43 19.80 6.97
CA VAL A 73 -5.38 18.44 7.51
C VAL A 73 -6.18 18.41 8.81
N PRO A 74 -7.12 17.48 9.01
CA PRO A 74 -7.92 17.39 10.24
C PRO A 74 -7.10 16.82 11.42
N VAL A 75 -6.13 17.59 11.90
CA VAL A 75 -5.23 17.19 12.99
C VAL A 75 -6.06 16.73 14.20
N GLY A 76 -5.78 15.51 14.67
CA GLY A 76 -6.45 14.91 15.82
C GLY A 76 -7.86 14.38 15.56
N SER A 77 -8.33 14.39 14.30
CA SER A 77 -9.66 13.90 13.94
C SER A 77 -9.63 12.64 13.08
N GLU A 78 -8.46 12.15 12.72
CA GLU A 78 -8.25 10.92 11.95
C GLU A 78 -7.21 10.03 12.62
N THR A 79 -7.34 8.72 12.44
CA THR A 79 -6.31 7.73 12.73
C THR A 79 -5.81 7.22 11.39
N VAL A 80 -4.53 7.43 11.11
CA VAL A 80 -3.91 6.98 9.86
C VAL A 80 -3.39 5.56 10.06
N ILE A 81 -3.78 4.67 9.15
CA ILE A 81 -3.34 3.29 9.11
C ILE A 81 -2.64 3.09 7.76
N ASP A 82 -1.36 2.74 7.80
CA ASP A 82 -0.60 2.39 6.60
C ASP A 82 -0.89 0.93 6.23
N MET A 83 -1.37 0.70 5.00
CA MET A 83 -1.54 -0.65 4.46
C MET A 83 -0.30 -1.04 3.66
N TYR A 84 0.31 -2.14 4.07
CA TYR A 84 1.47 -2.72 3.39
C TYR A 84 1.05 -3.87 2.48
N PRO A 85 1.90 -4.28 1.52
CA PRO A 85 1.73 -5.56 0.83
C PRO A 85 1.62 -6.72 1.82
N LEU A 86 0.95 -7.81 1.42
CA LEU A 86 0.82 -9.00 2.25
C LEU A 86 2.19 -9.50 2.69
N ASP A 87 2.32 -9.84 3.96
CA ASP A 87 3.51 -10.50 4.49
C ASP A 87 3.49 -12.02 4.19
N PHE A 88 4.48 -12.75 4.69
CA PHE A 88 4.56 -14.17 4.41
C PHE A 88 3.45 -14.98 5.09
N GLU A 89 3.01 -14.58 6.26
CA GLU A 89 1.91 -15.22 6.99
C GLU A 89 0.59 -15.03 6.24
N GLU A 90 0.29 -13.82 5.81
CA GLU A 90 -0.88 -13.52 4.99
C GLU A 90 -0.84 -14.27 3.64
N PHE A 91 0.36 -14.41 3.03
CA PHE A 91 0.55 -15.25 1.85
C PHE A 91 0.28 -16.73 2.14
N LEU A 92 0.66 -17.23 3.32
CA LEU A 92 0.33 -18.60 3.74
C LEU A 92 -1.18 -18.80 3.85
N TRP A 93 -1.90 -17.87 4.49
CA TRP A 93 -3.37 -17.91 4.57
C TRP A 93 -4.01 -17.92 3.18
N ALA A 94 -3.58 -17.04 2.28
CA ALA A 94 -4.06 -17.00 0.90
C ALA A 94 -3.83 -18.33 0.15
N ASN A 95 -2.78 -19.09 0.50
CA ASN A 95 -2.48 -20.41 -0.04
C ASN A 95 -3.12 -21.58 0.74
N GLY A 96 -4.06 -21.30 1.65
CA GLY A 96 -4.84 -22.28 2.37
C GLY A 96 -4.14 -22.92 3.57
N ILE A 97 -3.06 -22.31 4.07
CA ILE A 97 -2.45 -22.72 5.34
C ILE A 97 -3.31 -22.17 6.48
N SER A 98 -3.81 -23.06 7.32
CA SER A 98 -4.70 -22.69 8.42
C SER A 98 -3.93 -22.13 9.61
N GLU A 99 -4.59 -21.30 10.40
CA GLU A 99 -4.04 -20.67 11.61
C GLU A 99 -3.45 -21.68 12.60
N PRO A 100 -4.06 -22.86 12.89
CA PRO A 100 -3.44 -23.85 13.76
C PRO A 100 -2.08 -24.38 13.30
N VAL A 101 -1.82 -24.35 11.98
CA VAL A 101 -0.48 -24.73 11.44
C VAL A 101 0.53 -23.60 11.72
N ILE A 102 0.11 -22.35 11.60
CA ILE A 102 0.96 -21.18 11.91
C ILE A 102 1.29 -21.16 13.40
N ASP A 103 0.30 -21.34 14.26
CA ASP A 103 0.49 -21.46 15.71
C ASP A 103 1.48 -22.57 16.09
N MET A 104 1.39 -23.71 15.40
CA MET A 104 2.32 -24.83 15.62
C MET A 104 3.75 -24.45 15.20
N LEU A 105 3.92 -23.74 14.09
CA LEU A 105 5.23 -23.24 13.64
C LEU A 105 5.81 -22.22 14.63
N GLN A 106 5.00 -21.30 15.11
CA GLN A 106 5.40 -20.33 16.13
C GLN A 106 5.82 -21.01 17.42
N LYS A 107 5.02 -21.98 17.89
CA LYS A 107 5.35 -22.76 19.08
C LYS A 107 6.64 -23.56 18.92
N ALA A 108 6.87 -24.15 17.73
CA ALA A 108 8.10 -24.87 17.43
C ALA A 108 9.32 -23.94 17.49
N LEU A 109 9.19 -22.70 17.00
CA LEU A 109 10.22 -21.67 17.10
C LEU A 109 10.48 -21.28 18.58
N ASP A 110 9.43 -21.00 19.35
CA ASP A 110 9.53 -20.57 20.75
C ASP A 110 10.15 -21.66 21.66
N THR A 111 9.90 -22.92 21.33
CA THR A 111 10.41 -24.07 22.09
C THR A 111 11.68 -24.71 21.49
N GLU A 112 12.22 -24.10 20.43
CA GLU A 112 13.39 -24.63 19.69
C GLU A 112 13.23 -26.10 19.28
N THR A 113 11.99 -26.53 18.97
CA THR A 113 11.71 -27.90 18.56
C THR A 113 11.61 -28.01 17.03
N PRO A 114 12.14 -29.09 16.43
CA PRO A 114 12.05 -29.26 14.99
C PRO A 114 10.61 -29.52 14.54
N VAL A 115 10.24 -28.95 13.43
CA VAL A 115 8.98 -29.28 12.74
C VAL A 115 9.13 -30.51 11.87
N PRO A 116 8.04 -31.29 11.60
CA PRO A 116 8.09 -32.43 10.71
C PRO A 116 8.66 -32.08 9.32
N ASP A 117 9.52 -32.92 8.75
CA ASP A 117 10.23 -32.68 7.49
C ASP A 117 9.29 -32.33 6.33
N ALA A 118 8.13 -32.98 6.25
CA ALA A 118 7.14 -32.72 5.22
C ALA A 118 6.58 -31.28 5.32
N LEU A 119 6.30 -30.80 6.53
CA LEU A 119 5.83 -29.45 6.77
C LEU A 119 6.94 -28.43 6.50
N HIS A 120 8.15 -28.67 6.98
CA HIS A 120 9.31 -27.82 6.71
C HIS A 120 9.55 -27.66 5.20
N SER A 121 9.50 -28.76 4.46
CA SER A 121 9.67 -28.76 3.01
C SER A 121 8.57 -27.95 2.33
N ARG A 122 7.32 -28.07 2.78
CA ARG A 122 6.17 -27.29 2.26
C ARG A 122 6.34 -25.80 2.55
N MET A 123 6.71 -25.42 3.77
CA MET A 123 6.92 -24.01 4.13
C MET A 123 8.06 -23.40 3.33
N LYS A 124 9.16 -24.14 3.15
CA LYS A 124 10.28 -23.69 2.32
C LYS A 124 9.86 -23.46 0.85
N GLN A 125 9.05 -24.36 0.29
CA GLN A 125 8.50 -24.17 -1.06
C GLN A 125 7.64 -22.91 -1.15
N LEU A 126 6.73 -22.67 -0.18
CA LEU A 126 5.88 -21.49 -0.14
C LEU A 126 6.71 -20.22 0.04
N LEU A 127 7.76 -20.24 0.86
CA LEU A 127 8.66 -19.10 1.02
C LEU A 127 9.38 -18.73 -0.29
N LEU A 128 9.85 -19.73 -1.04
CA LEU A 128 10.45 -19.51 -2.36
C LEU A 128 9.42 -18.93 -3.36
N GLN A 129 8.19 -19.40 -3.31
CA GLN A 129 7.10 -18.86 -4.12
C GLN A 129 6.80 -17.40 -3.72
N TYR A 130 6.68 -17.12 -2.42
CA TYR A 130 6.50 -15.76 -1.94
C TYR A 130 7.63 -14.81 -2.36
N ALA A 131 8.87 -15.28 -2.32
CA ALA A 131 10.02 -14.49 -2.76
C ALA A 131 9.94 -14.08 -4.25
N VAL A 132 9.21 -14.84 -5.08
CA VAL A 132 9.01 -14.53 -6.51
C VAL A 132 7.71 -13.77 -6.74
N VAL A 133 6.61 -14.17 -6.09
CA VAL A 133 5.27 -13.56 -6.25
C VAL A 133 5.21 -12.19 -5.55
N GLY A 134 5.86 -12.07 -4.39
CA GLY A 134 5.74 -10.90 -3.53
C GLY A 134 4.40 -10.85 -2.78
N GLY A 135 4.14 -9.71 -2.13
CA GLY A 135 2.95 -9.49 -1.31
C GLY A 135 1.88 -8.59 -1.94
N MET A 136 2.02 -8.17 -3.21
CA MET A 136 0.99 -7.35 -3.84
C MET A 136 -0.28 -8.17 -4.05
N PRO A 137 -1.47 -7.71 -3.56
CA PRO A 137 -2.70 -8.49 -3.54
C PRO A 137 -3.07 -9.12 -4.89
N ASP A 138 -3.03 -8.34 -5.98
CA ASP A 138 -3.35 -8.83 -7.32
C ASP A 138 -2.40 -9.93 -7.79
N ALA A 139 -1.11 -9.81 -7.47
CA ALA A 139 -0.11 -10.81 -7.80
C ALA A 139 -0.32 -12.10 -7.01
N VAL A 140 -0.65 -11.98 -5.70
CA VAL A 140 -0.95 -13.12 -4.83
C VAL A 140 -2.24 -13.79 -5.26
N GLN A 141 -3.32 -13.05 -5.54
CA GLN A 141 -4.59 -13.58 -6.01
C GLN A 141 -4.41 -14.33 -7.33
N THR A 142 -3.71 -13.72 -8.29
CA THR A 142 -3.40 -14.38 -9.58
C THR A 142 -2.63 -15.68 -9.38
N PHE A 143 -1.66 -15.71 -8.46
CA PHE A 143 -0.91 -16.91 -8.15
C PHE A 143 -1.79 -17.98 -7.49
N VAL A 144 -2.66 -17.60 -6.56
CA VAL A 144 -3.57 -18.54 -5.88
C VAL A 144 -4.54 -19.19 -6.87
N ASP A 145 -5.08 -18.40 -7.79
CA ASP A 145 -6.10 -18.87 -8.75
C ASP A 145 -5.51 -19.69 -9.89
N SER A 146 -4.43 -19.24 -10.51
CA SER A 146 -3.89 -19.85 -11.73
C SER A 146 -2.71 -20.79 -11.48
N LYS A 147 -1.92 -20.57 -10.42
CA LYS A 147 -0.61 -21.20 -10.19
C LYS A 147 0.41 -20.97 -11.33
N GLN A 148 0.15 -20.00 -12.21
CA GLN A 148 0.97 -19.72 -13.40
C GLN A 148 1.85 -18.49 -13.18
N MET A 149 3.16 -18.69 -13.06
CA MET A 149 4.12 -17.60 -12.85
C MET A 149 4.14 -16.56 -13.99
N ASN A 150 3.83 -16.95 -15.22
CA ASN A 150 3.80 -16.01 -16.34
C ASN A 150 2.69 -14.95 -16.19
N GLU A 151 1.54 -15.35 -15.63
CA GLU A 151 0.44 -14.42 -15.32
C GLU A 151 0.82 -13.48 -14.18
N VAL A 152 1.42 -14.01 -13.13
CA VAL A 152 1.95 -13.21 -12.01
C VAL A 152 2.95 -12.17 -12.50
N LEU A 153 3.91 -12.55 -13.35
CA LEU A 153 4.90 -11.63 -13.92
C LEU A 153 4.25 -10.52 -14.76
N ARG A 154 3.12 -10.81 -15.43
CA ARG A 154 2.36 -9.78 -16.16
C ARG A 154 1.78 -8.75 -15.17
N ILE A 155 1.10 -9.22 -14.12
CA ILE A 155 0.54 -8.35 -13.08
C ILE A 155 1.63 -7.50 -12.42
N GLN A 156 2.76 -8.11 -12.05
CA GLN A 156 3.89 -7.37 -11.46
C GLN A 156 4.42 -6.25 -12.37
N ARG A 157 4.49 -6.51 -13.70
CA ARG A 157 4.89 -5.48 -14.67
C ARG A 157 3.87 -4.34 -14.77
N ASP A 158 2.58 -4.66 -14.70
CA ASP A 158 1.53 -3.66 -14.76
C ASP A 158 1.53 -2.81 -13.47
N ILE A 159 1.77 -3.41 -12.29
CA ILE A 159 1.97 -2.70 -11.02
C ILE A 159 3.17 -1.75 -11.12
N VAL A 160 4.32 -2.21 -11.63
CA VAL A 160 5.51 -1.34 -11.80
C VAL A 160 5.21 -0.15 -12.71
N ARG A 161 4.47 -0.37 -13.81
CA ARG A 161 4.04 0.72 -14.70
C ARG A 161 3.14 1.72 -13.99
N SER A 162 2.16 1.25 -13.21
CA SER A 162 1.28 2.11 -12.42
C SER A 162 2.07 2.99 -11.44
N TYR A 163 3.08 2.44 -10.76
CA TYR A 163 3.98 3.25 -9.93
C TYR A 163 4.77 4.28 -10.74
N GLU A 164 5.27 3.94 -11.93
CA GLU A 164 5.96 4.90 -12.81
C GLU A 164 5.02 6.03 -13.26
N ASP A 165 3.76 5.74 -13.54
CA ASP A 165 2.74 6.72 -13.92
C ASP A 165 2.37 7.65 -12.74
N ASP A 166 2.26 7.11 -11.52
CA ASP A 166 2.06 7.89 -10.30
C ASP A 166 3.23 8.83 -10.01
N MET A 167 4.46 8.40 -10.23
CA MET A 167 5.64 9.28 -10.13
C MET A 167 5.53 10.46 -11.08
N VAL A 168 4.95 10.25 -12.28
CA VAL A 168 4.70 11.34 -13.23
C VAL A 168 3.55 12.24 -12.78
N LYS A 169 2.52 11.68 -12.11
CA LYS A 169 1.35 12.44 -11.62
C LYS A 169 1.73 13.37 -10.46
N TYR A 170 2.45 12.87 -9.47
CA TYR A 170 2.66 13.55 -8.19
C TYR A 170 4.00 14.29 -8.04
N ALA A 171 5.03 13.94 -8.81
CA ALA A 171 6.32 14.61 -8.74
C ALA A 171 6.34 15.96 -9.46
N GLU A 172 7.15 16.90 -8.96
CA GLU A 172 7.42 18.16 -9.65
C GLU A 172 8.13 17.90 -10.99
N LYS A 173 7.84 18.70 -12.02
CA LYS A 173 8.39 18.53 -13.37
C LYS A 173 9.89 18.37 -13.43
N LYS A 174 10.63 19.09 -12.57
CA LYS A 174 12.10 19.06 -12.50
C LYS A 174 12.67 17.77 -11.91
N ASP A 175 11.87 17.03 -11.11
CA ASP A 175 12.32 15.87 -10.34
C ASP A 175 11.85 14.53 -10.91
N LYS A 176 10.83 14.53 -11.79
CA LYS A 176 10.23 13.33 -12.40
C LYS A 176 11.28 12.37 -12.97
N SER A 177 12.21 12.88 -13.78
CA SER A 177 13.26 12.05 -14.39
C SER A 177 14.19 11.43 -13.35
N ARG A 178 14.55 12.17 -12.31
CA ARG A 178 15.46 11.71 -11.25
C ARG A 178 14.79 10.66 -10.36
N ILE A 179 13.51 10.86 -10.04
CA ILE A 179 12.71 9.90 -9.25
C ILE A 179 12.61 8.59 -10.02
N LYS A 180 12.24 8.64 -11.32
CA LYS A 180 12.17 7.47 -12.17
C LYS A 180 13.53 6.75 -12.31
N GLU A 181 14.63 7.48 -12.52
CA GLU A 181 15.99 6.92 -12.57
C GLU A 181 16.38 6.23 -11.26
N CYS A 182 16.05 6.84 -10.10
CA CYS A 182 16.24 6.22 -8.78
C CYS A 182 15.44 4.93 -8.67
N PHE A 183 14.13 4.95 -8.93
CA PHE A 183 13.24 3.81 -8.85
C PHE A 183 13.74 2.64 -9.70
N GLN A 184 14.04 2.88 -10.96
CA GLN A 184 14.55 1.86 -11.88
C GLN A 184 15.91 1.28 -11.48
N SER A 185 16.70 2.01 -10.67
CA SER A 185 17.98 1.54 -10.17
C SER A 185 17.87 0.59 -8.97
N ILE A 186 16.77 0.64 -8.21
CA ILE A 186 16.58 -0.08 -6.94
C ILE A 186 16.77 -1.59 -7.10
N PRO A 187 16.08 -2.30 -8.02
CA PRO A 187 16.22 -3.75 -8.12
C PRO A 187 17.68 -4.19 -8.37
N ARG A 188 18.38 -3.46 -9.26
CA ARG A 188 19.79 -3.73 -9.56
C ARG A 188 20.72 -3.47 -8.36
N GLN A 189 20.38 -2.53 -7.49
CA GLN A 189 21.16 -2.23 -6.29
C GLN A 189 20.89 -3.25 -5.19
N LEU A 190 19.64 -3.70 -5.03
CA LEU A 190 19.25 -4.74 -4.08
C LEU A 190 19.83 -6.12 -4.43
N ALA A 191 20.09 -6.38 -5.72
CA ALA A 191 20.73 -7.63 -6.18
C ALA A 191 22.22 -7.75 -5.84
N LYS A 192 22.85 -6.69 -5.30
CA LYS A 192 24.26 -6.70 -4.89
C LYS A 192 24.39 -7.24 -3.45
N GLU A 193 25.58 -7.78 -3.11
CA GLU A 193 25.89 -8.18 -1.73
C GLU A 193 25.77 -7.01 -0.76
N ASN A 194 26.35 -5.85 -1.12
CA ASN A 194 26.16 -4.61 -0.36
C ASN A 194 24.89 -3.90 -0.81
N LYS A 195 23.82 -4.05 -0.03
CA LYS A 195 22.50 -3.45 -0.28
C LYS A 195 22.43 -1.95 0.02
N LYS A 196 23.55 -1.30 0.39
CA LYS A 196 23.57 0.15 0.61
C LYS A 196 23.34 0.88 -0.71
N PHE A 197 22.36 1.80 -0.72
CA PHE A 197 22.05 2.60 -1.90
C PHE A 197 23.24 3.49 -2.32
N GLN A 198 23.64 3.37 -3.57
CA GLN A 198 24.76 4.10 -4.15
C GLN A 198 24.28 5.03 -5.26
N TYR A 199 24.34 6.33 -5.04
CA TYR A 199 23.89 7.32 -6.03
C TYR A 199 24.64 7.22 -7.36
N SER A 200 25.93 6.91 -7.35
CA SER A 200 26.75 6.73 -8.55
C SER A 200 26.26 5.59 -9.47
N VAL A 201 25.46 4.66 -8.95
CA VAL A 201 24.89 3.54 -9.70
C VAL A 201 23.60 3.93 -10.41
N VAL A 202 22.90 4.97 -9.95
CA VAL A 202 21.69 5.48 -10.62
C VAL A 202 22.04 5.91 -12.04
N ARG A 203 23.03 6.79 -12.17
CA ARG A 203 23.56 7.27 -13.45
C ARG A 203 25.01 7.72 -13.27
N LYS A 204 25.82 7.64 -14.33
CA LYS A 204 27.19 8.15 -14.31
C LYS A 204 27.20 9.65 -13.93
N GLY A 205 27.95 10.00 -12.89
CA GLY A 205 28.03 11.38 -12.36
C GLY A 205 26.90 11.79 -11.42
N SER A 206 26.06 10.85 -10.97
CA SER A 206 25.06 11.10 -9.95
C SER A 206 25.70 11.25 -8.58
N THR A 207 25.18 12.21 -7.80
CA THR A 207 25.64 12.51 -6.44
C THR A 207 24.46 12.57 -5.49
N ALA A 208 24.70 12.41 -4.17
CA ALA A 208 23.69 12.53 -3.13
C ALA A 208 22.98 13.91 -3.22
N ALA A 209 23.72 14.99 -3.45
CA ALA A 209 23.14 16.33 -3.57
C ALA A 209 22.07 16.46 -4.66
N LYS A 210 22.17 15.65 -5.74
CA LYS A 210 21.20 15.68 -6.85
C LYS A 210 20.03 14.72 -6.69
N TYR A 211 20.21 13.60 -5.96
CA TYR A 211 19.26 12.48 -5.96
C TYR A 211 18.69 12.12 -4.58
N ALA A 212 19.21 12.73 -3.48
CA ALA A 212 18.71 12.41 -2.14
C ALA A 212 17.20 12.73 -1.98
N GLY A 213 16.77 13.88 -2.52
CA GLY A 213 15.33 14.23 -2.52
C GLY A 213 14.47 13.27 -3.33
N SER A 214 15.02 12.73 -4.44
CA SER A 214 14.31 11.73 -5.25
C SER A 214 14.17 10.39 -4.53
N LEU A 215 15.19 9.96 -3.80
CA LEU A 215 15.13 8.74 -2.99
C LEU A 215 14.18 8.92 -1.80
N GLN A 216 14.23 10.09 -1.14
CA GLN A 216 13.30 10.44 -0.07
C GLN A 216 11.85 10.41 -0.55
N TRP A 217 11.59 10.96 -1.74
CA TRP A 217 10.25 10.92 -2.34
C TRP A 217 9.73 9.49 -2.53
N ILE A 218 10.59 8.55 -2.99
CA ILE A 218 10.21 7.12 -3.16
C ILE A 218 9.93 6.46 -1.80
N GLU A 219 10.67 6.83 -0.76
CA GLU A 219 10.42 6.39 0.61
C GLU A 219 9.11 6.96 1.16
N ASP A 220 8.85 8.26 0.95
CA ASP A 220 7.60 8.92 1.34
C ASP A 220 6.38 8.35 0.61
N ALA A 221 6.60 7.79 -0.58
CA ALA A 221 5.59 7.04 -1.32
C ALA A 221 5.32 5.63 -0.76
N GLY A 222 6.07 5.19 0.25
CA GLY A 222 5.95 3.84 0.82
C GLY A 222 6.46 2.71 -0.07
N ILE A 223 7.17 3.04 -1.17
CA ILE A 223 7.68 2.05 -2.13
C ILE A 223 8.91 1.33 -1.60
N ILE A 224 9.71 2.02 -0.79
CA ILE A 224 10.89 1.48 -0.12
C ILE A 224 10.89 1.87 1.36
N SER A 225 11.58 1.05 2.18
CA SER A 225 11.98 1.35 3.56
C SER A 225 13.50 1.41 3.63
N ARG A 226 14.05 2.35 4.42
CA ARG A 226 15.49 2.51 4.68
C ARG A 226 15.85 2.06 6.08
#